data_fec11d42dae46bfe3a57de120dbd210e
#
_entry.id   fec11d42dae46bfe3a57de120dbd210e
#
_cell.length_a   1.000
_cell.length_b   1.000
_cell.length_c   1.000
_cell.angle_alpha   90.00
_cell.angle_beta   90.00
_cell.angle_gamma   90.00
#
_symmetry.space_group_name_H-M   'P 1'
#
loop_
_entity.id
_entity.type
_entity.pdbx_description
1 polymer ?
#
loop_
_entity_poly.entity_id
_entity_poly.type
_entity_poly.pdbx_seq_one_letter_code
_entity_poly.pdbx_strand_id
1 'polypeptide(L)'
;ARDGGSFDAHIEEVAAKAQLPGVTKKGIHEWLLHRYPGEDLAGYNAFTQFMRKNGIAVGASGGPEPHPRFETAARLQLQFDWKESVKMANRDGELFEFNVFAATLGHSRRHIFIRSRTRTTDDLVRCMYATIARLGGVPREWVTDNMSALVDGQGGRRLKVQRAYEFAKAA
;
A
#
# COMPACT_ATOMS: atom_id res chain seq x y z
N ALA A 1 21.21 29.08 -14.17
CA ALA A 1 19.86 28.64 -14.51
C ALA A 1 19.94 28.11 -15.94
N ARG A 2 19.83 26.78 -16.14
CA ARG A 2 19.74 26.21 -17.49
C ARG A 2 18.30 26.44 -17.96
N ASP A 3 18.17 27.15 -19.08
CA ASP A 3 16.90 27.47 -19.72
C ASP A 3 16.19 26.17 -20.12
N GLY A 4 14.85 26.11 -19.87
CA GLY A 4 14.02 24.95 -20.18
C GLY A 4 13.74 24.70 -21.67
N GLY A 5 14.67 25.10 -22.57
CA GLY A 5 14.53 24.96 -24.01
C GLY A 5 14.67 23.52 -24.53
N SER A 6 15.14 22.59 -23.72
CA SER A 6 15.40 21.22 -24.18
C SER A 6 14.15 20.37 -24.48
N PHE A 7 12.95 20.79 -24.12
CA PHE A 7 11.71 20.04 -24.39
C PHE A 7 10.88 20.63 -25.53
N ASP A 8 11.23 21.81 -26.04
CA ASP A 8 10.41 22.51 -27.03
C ASP A 8 10.31 21.74 -28.36
N ALA A 9 11.38 21.01 -28.72
CA ALA A 9 11.40 20.14 -29.91
C ALA A 9 10.41 18.97 -29.83
N HIS A 10 9.97 18.59 -28.60
CA HIS A 10 9.13 17.43 -28.36
C HIS A 10 7.71 17.80 -27.90
N ILE A 11 7.30 19.08 -28.04
CA ILE A 11 6.04 19.59 -27.51
C ILE A 11 4.82 18.81 -28.03
N GLU A 12 4.81 18.47 -29.32
CA GLU A 12 3.69 17.72 -29.94
C GLU A 12 3.59 16.30 -29.39
N GLU A 13 4.72 15.61 -29.23
CA GLU A 13 4.77 14.25 -28.68
C GLU A 13 4.37 14.22 -27.21
N VAL A 14 4.82 15.21 -26.43
CA VAL A 14 4.44 15.37 -25.02
C VAL A 14 2.94 15.63 -24.91
N ALA A 15 2.39 16.53 -25.74
CA ALA A 15 0.97 16.85 -25.76
C ALA A 15 0.12 15.61 -26.13
N ALA A 16 0.52 14.87 -27.17
CA ALA A 16 -0.16 13.64 -27.59
C ALA A 16 -0.13 12.57 -26.48
N LYS A 17 1.02 12.38 -25.82
CA LYS A 17 1.12 11.42 -24.71
C LYS A 17 0.32 11.85 -23.48
N ALA A 18 0.23 13.13 -23.22
CA ALA A 18 -0.54 13.68 -22.09
C ALA A 18 -2.05 13.41 -22.22
N GLN A 19 -2.55 13.13 -23.41
CA GLN A 19 -3.96 12.79 -23.64
C GLN A 19 -4.29 11.30 -23.38
N LEU A 20 -3.27 10.46 -23.27
CA LEU A 20 -3.50 9.04 -23.03
C LEU A 20 -4.03 8.80 -21.61
N PRO A 21 -5.00 7.89 -21.41
CA PRO A 21 -5.54 7.58 -20.09
C PRO A 21 -4.48 6.95 -19.19
N GLY A 22 -4.49 7.33 -17.90
CA GLY A 22 -3.59 6.76 -16.89
C GLY A 22 -2.12 7.21 -16.95
N VAL A 23 -1.77 8.13 -17.86
CA VAL A 23 -0.41 8.64 -17.98
C VAL A 23 -0.14 9.72 -16.94
N THR A 24 1.03 9.67 -16.31
CA THR A 24 1.49 10.67 -15.33
C THR A 24 2.57 11.56 -15.94
N LYS A 25 2.72 12.78 -15.42
CA LYS A 25 3.83 13.68 -15.83
C LYS A 25 5.20 13.01 -15.70
N LYS A 26 5.40 12.24 -14.63
CA LYS A 26 6.65 11.52 -14.39
C LYS A 26 6.87 10.44 -15.45
N GLY A 27 5.83 9.69 -15.79
CA GLY A 27 5.90 8.67 -16.86
C GLY A 27 6.22 9.26 -18.22
N ILE A 28 5.69 10.45 -18.57
CA ILE A 28 6.03 11.13 -19.83
C ILE A 28 7.50 11.56 -19.83
N HIS A 29 7.99 12.12 -18.73
CA HIS A 29 9.39 12.55 -18.60
C HIS A 29 10.34 11.36 -18.73
N GLU A 30 10.09 10.26 -18.01
CA GLU A 30 10.90 9.03 -18.11
C GLU A 30 10.86 8.43 -19.53
N TRP A 31 9.70 8.45 -20.17
CA TRP A 31 9.57 8.02 -21.56
C TRP A 31 10.42 8.87 -22.51
N LEU A 32 10.46 10.20 -22.35
CA LEU A 32 11.32 11.08 -23.16
C LEU A 32 12.80 10.74 -23.00
N LEU A 33 13.25 10.56 -21.75
CA LEU A 33 14.64 10.19 -21.46
C LEU A 33 15.03 8.86 -22.13
N HIS A 34 14.10 7.90 -22.15
CA HIS A 34 14.31 6.62 -22.83
C HIS A 34 14.27 6.73 -24.37
N ARG A 35 13.42 7.60 -24.88
CA ARG A 35 13.24 7.76 -26.33
C ARG A 35 14.39 8.51 -26.98
N TYR A 36 14.98 9.45 -26.27
CA TYR A 36 16.04 10.34 -26.72
C TYR A 36 17.29 10.27 -25.83
N PRO A 37 17.97 9.12 -25.74
CA PRO A 37 19.06 8.91 -24.78
C PRO A 37 20.33 9.75 -25.12
N GLY A 38 20.42 10.34 -26.32
CA GLY A 38 21.52 11.21 -26.74
C GLY A 38 21.28 12.69 -26.52
N GLU A 39 20.12 13.09 -26.05
CA GLU A 39 19.78 14.49 -25.82
C GLU A 39 19.98 14.86 -24.33
N ASP A 40 20.56 16.02 -24.06
CA ASP A 40 20.73 16.56 -22.71
C ASP A 40 19.40 17.18 -22.23
N LEU A 41 18.41 16.30 -21.98
CA LEU A 41 17.09 16.72 -21.49
C LEU A 41 17.17 17.17 -20.05
N ALA A 42 16.52 18.28 -19.73
CA ALA A 42 16.49 18.83 -18.39
C ALA A 42 15.74 17.92 -17.40
N GLY A 43 15.98 18.12 -16.10
CA GLY A 43 15.37 17.31 -15.05
C GLY A 43 13.85 17.50 -14.92
N TYR A 44 13.21 16.61 -14.16
CA TYR A 44 11.76 16.54 -13.99
C TYR A 44 11.08 17.87 -13.54
N ASN A 45 11.78 18.68 -12.72
CA ASN A 45 11.23 19.98 -12.31
C ASN A 45 11.09 20.95 -13.48
N ALA A 46 12.10 21.00 -14.36
CA ALA A 46 12.06 21.80 -15.58
C ALA A 46 10.98 21.29 -16.54
N PHE A 47 10.84 19.98 -16.69
CA PHE A 47 9.77 19.35 -17.46
C PHE A 47 8.37 19.74 -16.95
N THR A 48 8.18 19.74 -15.65
CA THR A 48 6.89 20.13 -15.05
C THR A 48 6.57 21.60 -15.32
N GLN A 49 7.57 22.49 -15.28
CA GLN A 49 7.42 23.90 -15.65
C GLN A 49 7.13 24.08 -17.13
N PHE A 50 7.82 23.33 -17.99
CA PHE A 50 7.57 23.31 -19.43
C PHE A 50 6.12 22.93 -19.75
N MET A 51 5.60 21.84 -19.17
CA MET A 51 4.21 21.44 -19.36
C MET A 51 3.23 22.54 -18.92
N ARG A 52 3.49 23.16 -17.76
CA ARG A 52 2.65 24.26 -17.25
C ARG A 52 2.69 25.49 -18.17
N LYS A 53 3.87 25.89 -18.64
CA LYS A 53 4.06 27.02 -19.56
C LYS A 53 3.30 26.85 -20.87
N ASN A 54 3.27 25.61 -21.38
CA ASN A 54 2.62 25.28 -22.65
C ASN A 54 1.15 24.82 -22.48
N GLY A 55 0.57 24.92 -21.28
CA GLY A 55 -0.81 24.53 -21.04
C GLY A 55 -1.08 23.03 -21.22
N ILE A 56 -0.06 22.17 -21.18
CA ILE A 56 -0.20 20.73 -21.36
C ILE A 56 -0.62 20.12 -20.01
N ALA A 57 -1.87 19.75 -19.90
CA ALA A 57 -2.39 18.97 -18.79
C ALA A 57 -2.37 17.48 -19.14
N VAL A 58 -1.91 16.62 -18.22
CA VAL A 58 -2.16 15.18 -18.37
C VAL A 58 -3.67 14.97 -18.24
N GLY A 59 -4.24 14.17 -19.15
CA GLY A 59 -5.64 13.83 -19.09
C GLY A 59 -6.00 13.41 -17.68
N ALA A 60 -7.11 13.92 -17.15
CA ALA A 60 -7.55 13.53 -15.82
C ALA A 60 -7.52 12.01 -15.76
N SER A 61 -6.71 11.43 -14.88
CA SER A 61 -6.86 10.03 -14.53
C SER A 61 -8.34 9.88 -14.24
N GLY A 62 -9.03 9.03 -15.01
CA GLY A 62 -10.47 8.80 -14.83
C GLY A 62 -10.74 8.81 -13.35
N GLY A 63 -11.80 9.51 -12.90
CA GLY A 63 -12.09 9.64 -11.48
C GLY A 63 -11.94 8.29 -10.80
N PRO A 64 -11.78 8.20 -9.48
CA PRO A 64 -11.45 6.96 -8.81
C PRO A 64 -12.35 5.86 -9.35
N GLU A 65 -11.73 4.90 -10.06
CA GLU A 65 -12.47 3.73 -10.53
C GLU A 65 -13.22 3.18 -9.32
N PRO A 66 -14.53 2.99 -9.42
CA PRO A 66 -15.27 2.41 -8.32
C PRO A 66 -14.63 1.05 -8.04
N HIS A 67 -13.84 0.97 -6.96
CA HIS A 67 -13.29 -0.31 -6.53
C HIS A 67 -14.46 -1.25 -6.32
N PRO A 68 -14.57 -2.36 -7.08
CA PRO A 68 -15.64 -3.31 -6.88
C PRO A 68 -15.64 -3.73 -5.42
N ARG A 69 -16.71 -3.46 -4.71
CA ARG A 69 -16.90 -3.95 -3.36
C ARG A 69 -17.11 -5.45 -3.45
N PHE A 70 -16.09 -6.20 -3.11
CA PHE A 70 -16.26 -7.63 -2.90
C PHE A 70 -17.00 -7.82 -1.58
N GLU A 71 -18.26 -8.17 -1.67
CA GLU A 71 -19.02 -8.59 -0.51
C GLU A 71 -18.71 -10.05 -0.23
N THR A 72 -18.12 -10.30 0.93
CA THR A 72 -17.85 -11.66 1.38
C THR A 72 -19.06 -12.20 2.13
N ALA A 73 -19.33 -13.50 2.01
CA ALA A 73 -20.38 -14.14 2.78
C ALA A 73 -20.08 -14.03 4.29
N ALA A 74 -21.14 -14.07 5.10
CA ALA A 74 -20.98 -14.07 6.56
C ALA A 74 -20.08 -15.22 7.02
N ARG A 75 -19.19 -14.97 7.98
CA ARG A 75 -18.21 -15.91 8.53
C ARG A 75 -17.12 -16.40 7.55
N LEU A 76 -17.12 -15.93 6.31
CA LEU A 76 -16.14 -16.40 5.33
C LEU A 76 -14.75 -15.83 5.63
N GLN A 77 -14.62 -14.52 5.69
CA GLN A 77 -13.30 -13.87 5.64
C GLN A 77 -13.10 -12.86 6.77
N LEU A 78 -11.93 -12.92 7.38
CA LEU A 78 -11.39 -11.91 8.28
C LEU A 78 -10.05 -11.41 7.72
N GLN A 79 -9.97 -10.12 7.49
CA GLN A 79 -8.74 -9.46 7.10
C GLN A 79 -8.05 -8.89 8.35
N PHE A 80 -6.74 -9.03 8.46
CA PHE A 80 -5.97 -8.47 9.56
C PHE A 80 -4.65 -7.86 9.11
N ASP A 81 -4.19 -6.88 9.88
CA ASP A 81 -2.96 -6.15 9.62
C ASP A 81 -2.41 -5.54 10.91
N TRP A 82 -1.14 -5.09 10.89
CA TRP A 82 -0.49 -4.37 11.95
C TRP A 82 -0.41 -2.88 11.68
N LYS A 83 -0.92 -2.06 12.59
CA LYS A 83 -0.54 -0.66 12.66
C LYS A 83 0.64 -0.52 13.61
N GLU A 84 1.78 -0.18 13.04
CA GLU A 84 3.05 -0.11 13.74
C GLU A 84 3.27 1.24 14.41
N SER A 85 4.07 1.22 15.47
CA SER A 85 4.65 2.42 16.09
C SER A 85 3.63 3.53 16.41
N VAL A 86 2.48 3.12 16.95
CA VAL A 86 1.48 4.09 17.41
C VAL A 86 1.99 4.77 18.67
N LYS A 87 2.16 6.09 18.61
CA LYS A 87 2.62 6.92 19.72
C LYS A 87 1.43 7.62 20.37
N MET A 88 1.34 7.50 21.68
CA MET A 88 0.33 8.17 22.47
C MET A 88 0.96 8.76 23.74
N ALA A 89 0.38 9.84 24.25
CA ALA A 89 0.70 10.35 25.57
C ALA A 89 -0.38 9.90 26.57
N ASN A 90 0.03 9.53 27.79
CA ASN A 90 -0.88 9.35 28.90
C ASN A 90 -1.35 10.72 29.47
N ARG A 91 -2.18 10.69 30.49
CA ARG A 91 -2.67 11.94 31.14
C ARG A 91 -1.56 12.76 31.82
N ASP A 92 -0.46 12.12 32.16
CA ASP A 92 0.70 12.73 32.82
C ASP A 92 1.73 13.27 31.79
N GLY A 93 1.45 13.15 30.49
CA GLY A 93 2.29 13.59 29.39
C GLY A 93 3.39 12.61 29.00
N GLU A 94 3.47 11.43 29.61
CA GLU A 94 4.45 10.42 29.25
C GLU A 94 4.12 9.80 27.89
N LEU A 95 5.08 9.76 26.98
CA LEU A 95 4.95 9.15 25.68
C LEU A 95 5.23 7.65 25.77
N PHE A 96 4.36 6.88 25.16
CA PHE A 96 4.55 5.44 24.98
C PHE A 96 4.24 5.01 23.56
N GLU A 97 4.92 3.98 23.11
CA GLU A 97 4.80 3.41 21.78
C GLU A 97 4.31 1.96 21.87
N PHE A 98 3.44 1.57 20.95
CA PHE A 98 2.92 0.22 20.85
C PHE A 98 2.44 -0.07 19.42
N ASN A 99 2.17 -1.33 19.16
CA ASN A 99 1.57 -1.77 17.90
C ASN A 99 0.12 -2.15 18.12
N VAL A 100 -0.69 -2.00 17.09
CA VAL A 100 -2.10 -2.39 17.10
C VAL A 100 -2.33 -3.47 16.06
N PHE A 101 -2.76 -4.63 16.51
CA PHE A 101 -3.34 -5.65 15.65
C PHE A 101 -4.77 -5.25 15.32
N ALA A 102 -5.06 -5.07 14.04
CA ALA A 102 -6.37 -4.70 13.54
C ALA A 102 -6.95 -5.87 12.75
N ALA A 103 -8.14 -6.35 13.14
CA ALA A 103 -8.84 -7.40 12.42
C ALA A 103 -10.23 -6.90 12.02
N THR A 104 -10.64 -7.19 10.77
CA THR A 104 -11.90 -6.73 10.19
C THR A 104 -12.62 -7.88 9.52
N LEU A 105 -13.87 -8.13 9.91
CA LEU A 105 -14.74 -9.08 9.21
C LEU A 105 -15.19 -8.50 7.87
N GLY A 106 -15.01 -9.25 6.79
CA GLY A 106 -15.35 -8.83 5.44
C GLY A 106 -16.83 -8.49 5.25
N HIS A 107 -17.73 -9.27 5.84
CA HIS A 107 -19.18 -9.09 5.71
C HIS A 107 -19.73 -7.97 6.61
N SER A 108 -19.58 -8.13 7.94
CA SER A 108 -20.18 -7.21 8.92
C SER A 108 -19.42 -5.92 9.13
N ARG A 109 -18.20 -5.82 8.60
CA ARG A 109 -17.26 -4.71 8.82
C ARG A 109 -16.92 -4.48 10.30
N ARG A 110 -17.18 -5.46 11.15
CA ARG A 110 -16.82 -5.41 12.56
C ARG A 110 -15.30 -5.40 12.70
N HIS A 111 -14.80 -4.40 13.41
CA HIS A 111 -13.39 -4.24 13.71
C HIS A 111 -13.05 -4.71 15.10
N ILE A 112 -11.89 -5.32 15.26
CA ILE A 112 -11.30 -5.70 16.54
C ILE A 112 -9.89 -5.15 16.56
N PHE A 113 -9.56 -4.37 17.59
CA PHE A 113 -8.25 -3.82 17.81
C PHE A 113 -7.64 -4.40 19.08
N ILE A 114 -6.40 -4.87 18.98
CA ILE A 114 -5.67 -5.45 20.10
C ILE A 114 -4.30 -4.78 20.18
N ARG A 115 -4.00 -4.19 21.32
CA ARG A 115 -2.68 -3.61 21.59
C ARG A 115 -1.64 -4.71 21.77
N SER A 116 -0.46 -4.55 21.17
CA SER A 116 0.71 -5.39 21.40
C SER A 116 1.97 -4.55 21.55
N ARG A 117 2.92 -5.02 22.36
CA ARG A 117 4.23 -4.39 22.48
C ARG A 117 5.11 -4.69 21.29
N THR A 118 5.08 -5.92 20.81
CA THR A 118 5.89 -6.41 19.70
C THR A 118 4.98 -7.03 18.62
N ARG A 119 5.60 -7.46 17.51
CA ARG A 119 4.92 -8.06 16.36
C ARG A 119 5.52 -9.44 16.03
N THR A 120 5.94 -10.14 17.06
CA THR A 120 6.47 -11.50 16.90
C THR A 120 5.37 -12.45 16.45
N THR A 121 5.75 -13.62 15.96
CA THR A 121 4.79 -14.69 15.63
C THR A 121 3.94 -15.06 16.84
N ASP A 122 4.51 -15.05 18.05
CA ASP A 122 3.81 -15.36 19.29
C ASP A 122 2.74 -14.29 19.60
N ASP A 123 3.07 -13.01 19.43
CA ASP A 123 2.11 -11.92 19.58
C ASP A 123 0.99 -12.02 18.56
N LEU A 124 1.33 -12.35 17.32
CA LEU A 124 0.33 -12.55 16.27
C LEU A 124 -0.65 -13.67 16.65
N VAL A 125 -0.14 -14.85 17.00
CA VAL A 125 -0.98 -15.99 17.41
C VAL A 125 -1.86 -15.64 18.62
N ARG A 126 -1.30 -14.95 19.61
CA ARG A 126 -2.06 -14.45 20.77
C ARG A 126 -3.19 -13.50 20.36
N CYS A 127 -2.93 -12.57 19.45
CA CYS A 127 -3.93 -11.65 18.92
C CYS A 127 -5.01 -12.38 18.12
N MET A 128 -4.66 -13.40 17.36
CA MET A 128 -5.60 -14.22 16.62
C MET A 128 -6.53 -14.99 17.56
N TYR A 129 -6.02 -15.64 18.61
CA TYR A 129 -6.84 -16.30 19.63
C TYR A 129 -7.78 -15.32 20.36
N ALA A 130 -7.28 -14.15 20.75
CA ALA A 130 -8.10 -13.12 21.37
C ALA A 130 -9.19 -12.60 20.43
N THR A 131 -8.93 -12.58 19.12
CA THR A 131 -9.92 -12.22 18.10
C THR A 131 -11.02 -13.28 18.02
N ILE A 132 -10.66 -14.55 17.94
CA ILE A 132 -11.62 -15.68 17.94
C ILE A 132 -12.53 -15.61 19.17
N ALA A 133 -11.94 -15.40 20.36
CA ALA A 133 -12.71 -15.30 21.60
C ALA A 133 -13.72 -14.14 21.57
N ARG A 134 -13.33 -12.99 21.02
CA ARG A 134 -14.22 -11.81 20.90
C ARG A 134 -15.28 -11.95 19.82
N LEU A 135 -15.02 -12.74 18.79
CA LEU A 135 -15.98 -13.03 17.72
C LEU A 135 -16.99 -14.11 18.10
N GLY A 136 -16.62 -14.99 19.02
CA GLY A 136 -17.40 -16.17 19.36
C GLY A 136 -17.36 -17.27 18.30
N GLY A 137 -16.32 -17.27 17.45
CA GLY A 137 -16.15 -18.27 16.40
C GLY A 137 -14.94 -17.98 15.50
N VAL A 138 -14.57 -18.98 14.69
CA VAL A 138 -13.43 -18.93 13.77
C VAL A 138 -13.92 -18.58 12.37
N PRO A 139 -13.35 -17.56 11.71
CA PRO A 139 -13.60 -17.30 10.30
C PRO A 139 -12.95 -18.39 9.43
N ARG A 140 -13.55 -18.71 8.28
CA ARG A 140 -13.01 -19.75 7.38
C ARG A 140 -11.67 -19.35 6.75
N GLU A 141 -11.49 -18.06 6.51
CA GLU A 141 -10.29 -17.52 5.88
C GLU A 141 -9.73 -16.34 6.68
N TRP A 142 -8.41 -16.37 6.88
CA TRP A 142 -7.64 -15.28 7.43
C TRP A 142 -6.80 -14.66 6.32
N VAL A 143 -7.04 -13.41 6.00
CA VAL A 143 -6.38 -12.69 4.91
C VAL A 143 -5.49 -11.60 5.48
N THR A 144 -4.26 -11.57 5.01
CA THR A 144 -3.29 -10.53 5.35
C THR A 144 -2.32 -10.34 4.17
N ASP A 145 -1.55 -9.29 4.22
CA ASP A 145 -0.39 -9.13 3.34
C ASP A 145 0.77 -10.06 3.77
N ASN A 146 1.89 -10.01 3.05
CA ASN A 146 3.09 -10.82 3.31
C ASN A 146 3.88 -10.32 4.52
N MET A 147 3.31 -10.36 5.72
CA MET A 147 4.02 -9.95 6.93
C MET A 147 5.08 -10.98 7.38
N SER A 148 6.20 -10.48 7.89
CA SER A 148 7.33 -11.31 8.35
C SER A 148 6.98 -12.30 9.48
N ALA A 149 5.96 -12.01 10.27
CA ALA A 149 5.46 -12.93 11.31
C ALA A 149 4.83 -14.22 10.74
N LEU A 150 4.46 -14.25 9.46
CA LEU A 150 3.86 -15.40 8.78
C LEU A 150 4.75 -16.00 7.70
N VAL A 151 5.70 -15.24 7.18
CA VAL A 151 6.53 -15.64 6.04
C VAL A 151 7.99 -15.36 6.36
N ASP A 152 8.78 -16.41 6.39
CA ASP A 152 10.23 -16.29 6.51
C ASP A 152 10.88 -16.32 5.12
N GLY A 153 11.79 -15.37 4.88
CA GLY A 153 12.50 -15.21 3.61
C GLY A 153 13.89 -15.83 3.65
N GLN A 154 14.01 -17.15 3.61
CA GLN A 154 15.30 -17.82 3.45
C GLN A 154 15.58 -18.17 1.99
N GLY A 155 16.76 -17.79 1.49
CA GLY A 155 17.26 -18.23 0.18
C GLY A 155 16.39 -17.86 -1.03
N GLY A 156 15.69 -16.73 -1.00
CA GLY A 156 14.82 -16.28 -2.09
C GLY A 156 13.47 -17.00 -2.19
N ARG A 157 13.17 -17.94 -1.29
CA ARG A 157 11.87 -18.61 -1.15
C ARG A 157 11.16 -18.08 0.10
N ARG A 158 9.90 -17.70 -0.03
CA ARG A 158 9.03 -17.35 1.09
C ARG A 158 8.43 -18.62 1.67
N LEU A 159 8.84 -18.98 2.88
CA LEU A 159 8.32 -20.13 3.61
C LEU A 159 7.34 -19.63 4.67
N LYS A 160 6.25 -20.37 4.87
CA LYS A 160 5.32 -20.09 5.97
C LYS A 160 6.00 -20.42 7.31
N VAL A 161 5.87 -19.52 8.29
CA VAL A 161 6.36 -19.79 9.64
C VAL A 161 5.59 -20.97 10.23
N GLN A 162 6.31 -21.96 10.76
CA GLN A 162 5.74 -23.24 11.25
C GLN A 162 4.58 -23.00 12.25
N ARG A 163 4.73 -22.09 13.19
CA ARG A 163 3.66 -21.76 14.17
C ARG A 163 2.39 -21.21 13.57
N ALA A 164 2.51 -20.38 12.52
CA ALA A 164 1.33 -19.86 11.81
C ALA A 164 0.61 -20.97 11.07
N TYR A 165 1.35 -21.95 10.52
CA TYR A 165 0.79 -23.13 9.89
C TYR A 165 0.08 -24.04 10.91
N GLU A 166 0.67 -24.27 12.08
CA GLU A 166 0.08 -25.04 13.18
C GLU A 166 -1.20 -24.39 13.68
N PHE A 167 -1.21 -23.06 13.87
CA PHE A 167 -2.42 -22.32 14.21
C PHE A 167 -3.52 -22.51 13.18
N ALA A 168 -3.22 -22.36 11.89
CA ALA A 168 -4.20 -22.49 10.82
C ALA A 168 -4.77 -23.91 10.70
N LYS A 169 -4.04 -24.92 11.20
CA LYS A 169 -4.46 -26.31 11.21
C LYS A 169 -5.33 -26.66 12.43
N ALA A 170 -5.16 -25.92 13.53
CA ALA A 170 -5.86 -26.13 14.79
C ALA A 170 -7.14 -25.29 14.94
N ALA A 171 -7.29 -24.22 14.15
CA ALA A 171 -8.44 -23.32 14.13
C ALA A 171 -9.54 -23.79 13.19
#